data_b60c9fdb9833da3f4208d0cac6377834
#
_entry.id   b60c9fdb9833da3f4208d0cac6377834
#
_cell.length_a   1.000
_cell.length_b   1.000
_cell.length_c   1.000
_cell.angle_alpha   90.00
_cell.angle_beta   90.00
_cell.angle_gamma   90.00
#
_symmetry.space_group_name_H-M   'P 1'
#
loop_
_entity.id
_entity.type
_entity.pdbx_description
1 polymer ?
#
loop_
_entity_poly.entity_id
_entity_poly.type
_entity_poly.pdbx_seq_one_letter_code
_entity_poly.pdbx_strand_id
1 'polypeptide(L)'
;MSIPLGVIPMLRACAFIFGNYSARRTITDPKMGKIPIVFFRTQQIPLLRCLAHLAVLEKLADWAIERFRTPELDPRVRHGIAVITKAALTQLGQEDMAQVIERCGAQGLFCHNQLIGFEAQLRWSSIAEGDTLAISIRLATELVLGRYELPSPMFPDCLLSKHEKGLLTEARRKLDAIGGDHRSMAANNLLLPRCRPLVEAIGHRVAYEAGKQAGVDQDLLDVFEASVLHHDLAWYIENRVVTRDVHWEMEAAAMSRVFGRLDELFAKMRINEVEPYITAPIVSDEKWAEFFNTIPNVSGNASYAWC
;
A
#
# COMPACT_ATOMS: atom_id res chain seq x y z
N MET A 1 10.84 -11.84 8.10
CA MET A 1 10.74 -10.49 7.47
C MET A 1 11.05 -10.49 5.97
N SER A 2 11.60 -11.55 5.40
CA SER A 2 11.98 -11.57 3.97
C SER A 2 10.78 -11.57 3.01
N ILE A 3 9.75 -12.32 3.31
CA ILE A 3 8.57 -12.47 2.44
C ILE A 3 7.84 -11.15 2.19
N PRO A 4 7.50 -10.33 3.21
CA PRO A 4 6.80 -9.06 2.97
C PRO A 4 7.59 -8.07 2.11
N LEU A 5 8.92 -8.15 2.07
CA LEU A 5 9.72 -7.28 1.21
C LEU A 5 9.47 -7.51 -0.29
N GLY A 6 8.97 -8.69 -0.67
CA GLY A 6 8.53 -8.98 -2.04
C GLY A 6 7.38 -8.10 -2.53
N VAL A 7 6.67 -7.40 -1.65
CA VAL A 7 5.64 -6.41 -2.01
C VAL A 7 6.22 -5.28 -2.88
N ILE A 8 7.43 -4.84 -2.58
CA ILE A 8 8.08 -3.71 -3.26
C ILE A 8 8.28 -3.96 -4.76
N PRO A 9 8.97 -5.04 -5.21
CA PRO A 9 9.10 -5.30 -6.64
C PRO A 9 7.76 -5.56 -7.34
N MET A 10 6.78 -6.13 -6.64
CA MET A 10 5.43 -6.31 -7.19
C MET A 10 4.72 -4.98 -7.42
N LEU A 11 4.77 -4.04 -6.47
CA LEU A 11 4.22 -2.69 -6.65
C LEU A 11 4.92 -1.94 -7.79
N ARG A 12 6.24 -2.09 -7.93
CA ARG A 12 6.99 -1.50 -9.04
C ARG A 12 6.51 -2.04 -10.39
N ALA A 13 6.35 -3.35 -10.51
CA ALA A 13 5.81 -3.99 -11.71
C ALA A 13 4.37 -3.52 -11.99
N CYS A 14 3.54 -3.39 -10.97
CA CYS A 14 2.18 -2.87 -11.10
C CYS A 14 2.14 -1.43 -11.58
N ALA A 15 2.96 -0.55 -11.02
CA ALA A 15 3.05 0.84 -11.46
C ALA A 15 3.44 0.92 -12.94
N PHE A 16 4.39 0.09 -13.39
CA PHE A 16 4.79 0.00 -14.79
C PHE A 16 3.64 -0.48 -15.69
N ILE A 17 3.04 -1.63 -15.37
CA ILE A 17 1.96 -2.21 -16.18
C ILE A 17 0.78 -1.25 -16.26
N PHE A 18 0.34 -0.74 -15.12
CA PHE A 18 -0.84 0.12 -15.03
C PHE A 18 -0.60 1.50 -15.65
N GLY A 19 0.57 2.08 -15.45
CA GLY A 19 0.95 3.37 -16.05
C GLY A 19 0.90 3.29 -17.58
N ASN A 20 1.58 2.29 -18.16
CA ASN A 20 1.57 2.07 -19.61
C ASN A 20 0.18 1.75 -20.16
N TYR A 21 -0.58 0.87 -19.50
CA TYR A 21 -1.96 0.59 -19.88
C TYR A 21 -2.82 1.85 -19.89
N SER A 22 -2.74 2.67 -18.84
CA SER A 22 -3.56 3.86 -18.66
C SER A 22 -3.23 4.98 -19.66
N ALA A 23 -1.96 5.07 -20.07
CA ALA A 23 -1.52 6.01 -21.10
C ALA A 23 -1.95 5.59 -22.50
N ARG A 24 -2.00 4.27 -22.78
CA ARG A 24 -2.33 3.73 -24.12
C ARG A 24 -3.84 3.56 -24.32
N ARG A 25 -4.57 3.10 -23.30
CA ARG A 25 -6.00 2.87 -23.42
C ARG A 25 -6.74 4.20 -23.58
N THR A 26 -7.49 4.33 -24.67
CA THR A 26 -8.26 5.55 -24.97
C THR A 26 -9.75 5.30 -24.92
N ILE A 27 -10.50 6.36 -24.62
CA ILE A 27 -11.93 6.50 -24.90
C ILE A 27 -12.15 7.57 -25.95
N THR A 28 -13.31 7.56 -26.60
CA THR A 28 -13.71 8.61 -27.54
C THR A 28 -14.63 9.60 -26.83
N ASP A 29 -14.16 10.82 -26.67
CA ASP A 29 -14.98 11.95 -26.21
C ASP A 29 -15.56 12.68 -27.41
N PRO A 30 -16.85 13.07 -27.41
CA PRO A 30 -17.49 13.75 -28.53
C PRO A 30 -16.86 15.10 -28.92
N LYS A 31 -16.21 15.78 -27.97
CA LYS A 31 -15.62 17.11 -28.16
C LYS A 31 -14.08 17.06 -28.34
N MET A 32 -13.43 16.17 -27.60
CA MET A 32 -11.95 16.11 -27.52
C MET A 32 -11.34 14.98 -28.37
N GLY A 33 -12.18 14.10 -28.95
CA GLY A 33 -11.70 12.96 -29.72
C GLY A 33 -11.18 11.82 -28.82
N LYS A 34 -10.09 11.16 -29.24
CA LYS A 34 -9.47 10.08 -28.46
C LYS A 34 -8.69 10.63 -27.27
N ILE A 35 -9.06 10.24 -26.05
CA ILE A 35 -8.43 10.68 -24.80
C ILE A 35 -7.89 9.45 -24.08
N PRO A 36 -6.60 9.42 -23.66
CA PRO A 36 -6.06 8.38 -22.77
C PRO A 36 -6.81 8.35 -21.43
N ILE A 37 -7.09 7.15 -20.92
CA ILE A 37 -7.85 7.02 -19.67
C ILE A 37 -7.11 7.60 -18.45
N VAL A 38 -5.80 7.71 -18.50
CA VAL A 38 -4.99 8.38 -17.45
C VAL A 38 -5.33 9.87 -17.30
N PHE A 39 -6.04 10.46 -18.27
CA PHE A 39 -6.56 11.83 -18.17
C PHE A 39 -7.55 12.00 -16.99
N PHE A 40 -8.28 10.94 -16.64
CA PHE A 40 -9.30 10.98 -15.60
C PHE A 40 -8.71 10.78 -14.21
N ARG A 41 -9.08 11.64 -13.26
CA ARG A 41 -8.61 11.57 -11.87
C ARG A 41 -8.86 10.20 -11.24
N THR A 42 -9.97 9.55 -11.55
CA THR A 42 -10.32 8.20 -11.08
C THR A 42 -9.36 7.12 -11.55
N GLN A 43 -8.64 7.36 -12.66
CA GLN A 43 -7.58 6.49 -13.15
C GLN A 43 -6.20 6.90 -12.61
N GLN A 44 -6.01 8.20 -12.33
CA GLN A 44 -4.77 8.72 -11.76
C GLN A 44 -4.58 8.26 -10.30
N ILE A 45 -5.64 8.30 -9.48
CA ILE A 45 -5.56 8.03 -8.04
C ILE A 45 -4.82 6.72 -7.73
N PRO A 46 -5.22 5.54 -8.26
CA PRO A 46 -4.51 4.30 -7.94
C PRO A 46 -3.05 4.29 -8.41
N LEU A 47 -2.74 4.91 -9.55
CA LEU A 47 -1.36 5.02 -10.03
C LEU A 47 -0.49 5.86 -9.10
N LEU A 48 -0.98 7.04 -8.73
CA LEU A 48 -0.23 8.00 -7.91
C LEU A 48 -0.07 7.51 -6.46
N ARG A 49 -1.09 6.83 -5.91
CA ARG A 49 -0.99 6.16 -4.60
C ARG A 49 0.04 5.04 -4.65
N CYS A 50 -0.02 4.17 -5.65
CA CYS A 50 0.95 3.08 -5.82
C CYS A 50 2.39 3.61 -5.90
N LEU A 51 2.64 4.71 -6.62
CA LEU A 51 3.96 5.34 -6.69
C LEU A 51 4.41 5.92 -5.33
N ALA A 52 3.51 6.62 -4.63
CA ALA A 52 3.81 7.18 -3.33
C ALA A 52 4.08 6.09 -2.28
N HIS A 53 3.23 5.07 -2.24
CA HIS A 53 3.43 3.92 -1.35
C HIS A 53 4.73 3.20 -1.68
N LEU A 54 5.03 2.91 -2.95
CA LEU A 54 6.28 2.29 -3.37
C LEU A 54 7.50 3.09 -2.88
N ALA A 55 7.53 4.40 -3.11
CA ALA A 55 8.65 5.27 -2.72
C ALA A 55 8.89 5.24 -1.20
N VAL A 56 7.83 5.30 -0.42
CA VAL A 56 7.90 5.34 1.05
C VAL A 56 8.17 3.96 1.64
N LEU A 57 7.52 2.91 1.12
CA LEU A 57 7.69 1.54 1.60
C LEU A 57 9.08 0.97 1.29
N GLU A 58 9.75 1.39 0.22
CA GLU A 58 11.17 1.08 -0.01
C GLU A 58 12.04 1.61 1.14
N LYS A 59 11.80 2.82 1.59
CA LYS A 59 12.56 3.42 2.69
C LYS A 59 12.22 2.82 4.05
N LEU A 60 10.96 2.43 4.24
CA LEU A 60 10.58 1.63 5.40
C LEU A 60 11.34 0.29 5.42
N ALA A 61 11.46 -0.38 4.28
CA ALA A 61 12.18 -1.65 4.18
C ALA A 61 13.67 -1.48 4.49
N ASP A 62 14.31 -0.48 3.90
CA ASP A 62 15.73 -0.15 4.16
C ASP A 62 15.97 0.10 5.66
N TRP A 63 15.14 0.97 6.26
CA TRP A 63 15.16 1.30 7.68
C TRP A 63 14.96 0.07 8.57
N ALA A 64 14.00 -0.78 8.24
CA ALA A 64 13.68 -1.96 9.02
C ALA A 64 14.80 -3.02 8.95
N ILE A 65 15.43 -3.21 7.78
CA ILE A 65 16.56 -4.12 7.60
C ILE A 65 17.76 -3.64 8.44
N GLU A 66 18.06 -2.35 8.42
CA GLU A 66 19.13 -1.76 9.21
C GLU A 66 18.91 -2.01 10.72
N ARG A 67 17.72 -1.68 11.22
CA ARG A 67 17.35 -1.88 12.63
C ARG A 67 17.34 -3.37 13.02
N PHE A 68 16.86 -4.24 12.13
CA PHE A 68 16.83 -5.67 12.40
C PHE A 68 18.24 -6.27 12.52
N ARG A 69 19.23 -5.69 11.84
CA ARG A 69 20.64 -6.11 11.89
C ARG A 69 21.41 -5.54 13.08
N THR A 70 20.84 -4.60 13.83
CA THR A 70 21.49 -3.97 15.00
C THR A 70 21.50 -4.95 16.18
N PRO A 71 22.64 -5.51 16.60
CA PRO A 71 22.68 -6.58 17.62
C PRO A 71 22.25 -6.09 19.01
N GLU A 72 22.50 -4.80 19.31
CA GLU A 72 22.23 -4.16 20.60
C GLU A 72 20.76 -3.87 20.83
N LEU A 73 19.93 -3.93 19.79
CA LEU A 73 18.50 -3.67 19.89
C LEU A 73 17.80 -4.83 20.60
N ASP A 74 16.94 -4.51 21.58
CA ASP A 74 16.11 -5.49 22.28
C ASP A 74 15.41 -6.42 21.27
N PRO A 75 15.52 -7.75 21.42
CA PRO A 75 14.87 -8.71 20.51
C PRO A 75 13.36 -8.50 20.35
N ARG A 76 12.66 -8.00 21.39
CA ARG A 76 11.23 -7.69 21.34
C ARG A 76 10.96 -6.49 20.44
N VAL A 77 11.80 -5.45 20.52
CA VAL A 77 11.73 -4.26 19.67
C VAL A 77 12.02 -4.65 18.21
N ARG A 78 13.05 -5.47 17.97
CA ARG A 78 13.34 -6.01 16.62
C ARG A 78 12.14 -6.78 16.04
N HIS A 79 11.51 -7.62 16.85
CA HIS A 79 10.30 -8.33 16.45
C HIS A 79 9.16 -7.35 16.15
N GLY A 80 8.94 -6.37 17.01
CA GLY A 80 7.93 -5.33 16.79
C GLY A 80 8.15 -4.56 15.47
N ILE A 81 9.40 -4.19 15.17
CA ILE A 81 9.77 -3.56 13.89
C ILE A 81 9.39 -4.45 12.71
N ALA A 82 9.70 -5.75 12.79
CA ALA A 82 9.32 -6.69 11.72
C ALA A 82 7.79 -6.79 11.53
N VAL A 83 7.02 -6.73 12.62
CA VAL A 83 5.55 -6.80 12.59
C VAL A 83 4.96 -5.54 11.97
N ILE A 84 5.37 -4.33 12.41
CA ILE A 84 4.85 -3.08 11.84
C ILE A 84 5.22 -2.93 10.36
N THR A 85 6.44 -3.33 9.98
CA THR A 85 6.87 -3.32 8.58
C THR A 85 6.02 -4.27 7.74
N LYS A 86 5.79 -5.49 8.20
CA LYS A 86 4.91 -6.44 7.51
C LYS A 86 3.49 -5.92 7.39
N ALA A 87 2.92 -5.38 8.47
CA ALA A 87 1.55 -4.86 8.48
C ALA A 87 1.37 -3.75 7.44
N ALA A 88 2.26 -2.75 7.42
CA ALA A 88 2.21 -1.65 6.46
C ALA A 88 2.40 -2.13 5.01
N LEU A 89 3.43 -2.96 4.74
CA LEU A 89 3.70 -3.48 3.40
C LEU A 89 2.52 -4.29 2.85
N THR A 90 1.96 -5.19 3.66
CA THR A 90 0.88 -6.07 3.19
C THR A 90 -0.45 -5.34 3.04
N GLN A 91 -0.78 -4.41 3.94
CA GLN A 91 -2.00 -3.62 3.84
C GLN A 91 -1.97 -2.75 2.58
N LEU A 92 -1.01 -1.82 2.50
CA LEU A 92 -0.95 -0.86 1.39
C LEU A 92 -0.73 -1.55 0.05
N GLY A 93 0.11 -2.60 0.02
CA GLY A 93 0.33 -3.37 -1.20
C GLY A 93 -0.92 -4.08 -1.72
N GLN A 94 -1.73 -4.68 -0.85
CA GLN A 94 -2.99 -5.33 -1.24
C GLN A 94 -4.02 -4.33 -1.73
N GLU A 95 -4.13 -3.18 -1.08
CA GLU A 95 -5.06 -2.13 -1.47
C GLU A 95 -4.72 -1.53 -2.83
N ASP A 96 -3.43 -1.19 -3.05
CA ASP A 96 -2.97 -0.67 -4.33
C ASP A 96 -3.19 -1.67 -5.46
N MET A 97 -2.85 -2.95 -5.21
CA MET A 97 -3.00 -4.01 -6.20
C MET A 97 -4.46 -4.20 -6.61
N ALA A 98 -5.37 -4.26 -5.64
CA ALA A 98 -6.80 -4.41 -5.91
C ALA A 98 -7.32 -3.26 -6.77
N GLN A 99 -6.96 -2.01 -6.43
CA GLN A 99 -7.37 -0.84 -7.20
C GLN A 99 -6.79 -0.82 -8.62
N VAL A 100 -5.52 -1.19 -8.78
CA VAL A 100 -4.85 -1.28 -10.09
C VAL A 100 -5.54 -2.32 -10.99
N ILE A 101 -5.84 -3.51 -10.45
CA ILE A 101 -6.53 -4.57 -11.16
C ILE A 101 -7.91 -4.09 -11.63
N GLU A 102 -8.70 -3.51 -10.74
CA GLU A 102 -10.02 -2.99 -11.06
C GLU A 102 -9.98 -1.93 -12.16
N ARG A 103 -8.99 -1.03 -12.12
CA ARG A 103 -8.84 0.04 -13.12
C ARG A 103 -8.28 -0.44 -14.46
N CYS A 104 -7.73 -1.64 -14.54
CA CYS A 104 -7.43 -2.33 -15.79
C CYS A 104 -8.67 -3.04 -16.39
N GLY A 105 -9.79 -3.09 -15.67
CA GLY A 105 -11.00 -3.81 -16.08
C GLY A 105 -10.73 -5.30 -16.29
N ALA A 106 -11.34 -5.93 -17.28
CA ALA A 106 -11.14 -7.36 -17.56
C ALA A 106 -9.68 -7.73 -17.79
N GLN A 107 -8.86 -6.81 -18.30
CA GLN A 107 -7.42 -7.04 -18.52
C GLN A 107 -6.66 -7.30 -17.21
N GLY A 108 -7.10 -6.71 -16.10
CA GLY A 108 -6.50 -6.95 -14.79
C GLY A 108 -6.67 -8.38 -14.27
N LEU A 109 -7.69 -9.09 -14.76
CA LEU A 109 -8.04 -10.45 -14.32
C LEU A 109 -7.36 -11.56 -15.14
N PHE A 110 -6.80 -11.23 -16.30
CA PHE A 110 -6.15 -12.23 -17.14
C PHE A 110 -4.73 -12.53 -16.68
N CYS A 111 -4.43 -13.82 -16.46
CA CYS A 111 -3.11 -14.27 -15.96
C CYS A 111 -1.93 -13.81 -16.82
N HIS A 112 -2.12 -13.69 -18.14
CA HIS A 112 -1.07 -13.22 -19.04
C HIS A 112 -0.67 -11.77 -18.82
N ASN A 113 -1.48 -10.96 -18.11
CA ASN A 113 -1.15 -9.60 -17.71
C ASN A 113 -0.46 -9.52 -16.34
N GLN A 114 -0.14 -10.63 -15.70
CA GLN A 114 0.62 -10.79 -14.46
C GLN A 114 -0.05 -10.21 -13.19
N LEU A 115 -0.90 -9.20 -13.29
CA LEU A 115 -1.47 -8.45 -12.15
C LEU A 115 -2.18 -9.35 -11.14
N ILE A 116 -3.07 -10.24 -11.60
CA ILE A 116 -3.80 -11.16 -10.70
C ILE A 116 -2.86 -12.17 -10.00
N GLY A 117 -1.76 -12.54 -10.66
CA GLY A 117 -0.71 -13.39 -10.06
C GLY A 117 0.01 -12.68 -8.93
N PHE A 118 0.31 -11.39 -9.09
CA PHE A 118 0.90 -10.56 -8.03
C PHE A 118 -0.06 -10.38 -6.86
N GLU A 119 -1.36 -10.19 -7.11
CA GLU A 119 -2.36 -10.11 -6.03
C GLU A 119 -2.39 -11.38 -5.19
N ALA A 120 -2.39 -12.55 -5.82
CA ALA A 120 -2.36 -13.82 -5.11
C ALA A 120 -1.09 -13.96 -4.24
N GLN A 121 0.07 -13.54 -4.75
CA GLN A 121 1.32 -13.53 -3.97
C GLN A 121 1.28 -12.55 -2.80
N LEU A 122 0.66 -11.37 -2.96
CA LEU A 122 0.49 -10.42 -1.85
C LEU A 122 -0.43 -10.97 -0.76
N ARG A 123 -1.50 -11.66 -1.13
CA ARG A 123 -2.37 -12.34 -0.15
C ARG A 123 -1.61 -13.42 0.61
N TRP A 124 -0.82 -14.21 -0.09
CA TRP A 124 0.05 -15.21 0.54
C TRP A 124 1.06 -14.55 1.51
N SER A 125 1.65 -13.42 1.14
CA SER A 125 2.61 -12.68 1.98
C SER A 125 2.00 -12.21 3.31
N SER A 126 0.70 -11.96 3.37
CA SER A 126 0.03 -11.57 4.63
C SER A 126 -0.09 -12.73 5.62
N ILE A 127 -0.07 -13.97 5.14
CA ILE A 127 -0.24 -15.19 5.95
C ILE A 127 1.13 -15.80 6.31
N ALA A 128 2.05 -15.86 5.35
CA ALA A 128 3.37 -16.47 5.52
C ALA A 128 4.25 -15.72 6.52
N GLU A 129 5.19 -16.40 7.19
CA GLU A 129 6.03 -15.87 8.27
C GLU A 129 5.21 -15.30 9.47
N GLY A 130 4.05 -15.90 9.73
CA GLY A 130 3.09 -15.47 10.76
C GLY A 130 1.98 -14.60 10.19
N ASP A 131 0.74 -15.03 10.40
CA ASP A 131 -0.45 -14.28 9.99
C ASP A 131 -0.44 -12.85 10.52
N THR A 132 -0.67 -11.86 9.65
CA THR A 132 -0.54 -10.45 9.99
C THR A 132 -1.48 -10.04 11.12
N LEU A 133 -2.71 -10.59 11.18
CA LEU A 133 -3.64 -10.28 12.27
C LEU A 133 -3.12 -10.86 13.60
N ALA A 134 -2.69 -12.12 13.60
CA ALA A 134 -2.22 -12.79 14.82
C ALA A 134 -0.98 -12.10 15.43
N ILE A 135 0.01 -11.76 14.59
CA ILE A 135 1.21 -11.06 15.08
C ILE A 135 0.90 -9.62 15.50
N SER A 136 -0.08 -8.95 14.86
CA SER A 136 -0.53 -7.61 15.27
C SER A 136 -1.25 -7.63 16.61
N ILE A 137 -2.10 -8.65 16.88
CA ILE A 137 -2.75 -8.81 18.19
C ILE A 137 -1.69 -8.93 19.28
N ARG A 138 -0.68 -9.77 19.07
CA ARG A 138 0.40 -9.95 20.03
C ARG A 138 1.15 -8.64 20.28
N LEU A 139 1.61 -7.97 19.24
CA LEU A 139 2.37 -6.72 19.34
C LEU A 139 1.53 -5.63 20.04
N ALA A 140 0.31 -5.37 19.54
CA ALA A 140 -0.55 -4.35 20.13
C ALA A 140 -0.83 -4.60 21.61
N THR A 141 -1.10 -5.85 21.99
CA THR A 141 -1.31 -6.22 23.40
C THR A 141 -0.07 -5.92 24.25
N GLU A 142 1.12 -6.26 23.78
CA GLU A 142 2.36 -6.00 24.50
C GLU A 142 2.64 -4.50 24.68
N LEU A 143 2.34 -3.67 23.65
CA LEU A 143 2.48 -2.21 23.70
C LEU A 143 1.45 -1.55 24.60
N VAL A 144 0.19 -2.00 24.55
CA VAL A 144 -0.88 -1.49 25.43
C VAL A 144 -0.57 -1.79 26.89
N LEU A 145 -0.04 -2.98 27.18
CA LEU A 145 0.41 -3.38 28.53
C LEU A 145 1.71 -2.71 28.98
N GLY A 146 2.35 -1.90 28.13
CA GLY A 146 3.60 -1.22 28.48
C GLY A 146 4.80 -2.16 28.71
N ARG A 147 4.82 -3.34 28.07
CA ARG A 147 5.92 -4.31 28.27
C ARG A 147 7.24 -3.85 27.65
N TYR A 148 7.18 -3.07 26.61
CA TYR A 148 8.27 -2.37 25.95
C TYR A 148 7.70 -1.29 25.04
N GLU A 149 8.57 -0.47 24.47
CA GLU A 149 8.20 0.60 23.54
C GLU A 149 8.91 0.39 22.21
N LEU A 150 8.26 0.78 21.12
CA LEU A 150 8.87 0.91 19.81
C LEU A 150 9.61 2.26 19.72
N PRO A 151 10.47 2.45 18.68
CA PRO A 151 11.17 3.73 18.50
C PRO A 151 10.20 4.91 18.52
N SER A 152 10.52 5.90 19.36
CA SER A 152 9.72 7.12 19.51
C SER A 152 9.61 7.88 18.19
N PRO A 153 8.48 8.60 17.96
CA PRO A 153 8.31 9.42 16.79
C PRO A 153 9.42 10.46 16.62
N MET A 154 10.01 10.54 15.42
CA MET A 154 10.98 11.60 15.07
C MET A 154 10.28 12.94 14.80
N PHE A 155 9.04 12.90 14.32
CA PHE A 155 8.21 14.08 14.06
C PHE A 155 6.91 14.01 14.87
N PRO A 156 6.95 14.28 16.20
CA PRO A 156 5.82 14.06 17.12
C PRO A 156 4.58 14.89 16.78
N ASP A 157 4.75 16.01 16.08
CA ASP A 157 3.67 16.92 15.70
C ASP A 157 3.00 16.58 14.36
N CYS A 158 3.53 15.60 13.59
CA CYS A 158 2.92 15.20 12.34
C CYS A 158 1.58 14.47 12.58
N LEU A 159 0.73 14.45 11.56
CA LEU A 159 -0.62 13.87 11.64
C LEU A 159 -0.57 12.40 12.04
N LEU A 160 0.34 11.62 11.47
CA LEU A 160 0.46 10.19 11.71
C LEU A 160 0.96 9.89 13.14
N SER A 161 1.85 10.72 13.70
CA SER A 161 2.31 10.57 15.09
C SER A 161 1.19 10.87 16.08
N LYS A 162 0.36 11.88 15.81
CA LYS A 162 -0.82 12.19 16.63
C LYS A 162 -1.82 11.02 16.61
N HIS A 163 -2.04 10.42 15.45
CA HIS A 163 -2.92 9.26 15.29
C HIS A 163 -2.42 8.05 16.09
N GLU A 164 -1.18 7.63 15.89
CA GLU A 164 -0.57 6.53 16.66
C GLU A 164 -0.72 6.74 18.18
N LYS A 165 -0.35 7.92 18.67
CA LYS A 165 -0.45 8.27 20.09
C LYS A 165 -1.89 8.21 20.58
N GLY A 166 -2.83 8.71 19.78
CA GLY A 166 -4.26 8.71 20.10
C GLY A 166 -4.80 7.29 20.22
N LEU A 167 -4.56 6.45 19.21
CA LEU A 167 -5.02 5.05 19.21
C LEU A 167 -4.44 4.25 20.39
N LEU A 168 -3.15 4.44 20.70
CA LEU A 168 -2.52 3.77 21.84
C LEU A 168 -3.14 4.23 23.17
N THR A 169 -3.40 5.52 23.32
CA THR A 169 -4.06 6.11 24.50
C THR A 169 -5.48 5.58 24.66
N GLU A 170 -6.24 5.51 23.57
CA GLU A 170 -7.59 4.95 23.59
C GLU A 170 -7.61 3.47 23.94
N ALA A 171 -6.68 2.68 23.41
CA ALA A 171 -6.57 1.26 23.71
C ALA A 171 -6.26 1.02 25.20
N ARG A 172 -5.34 1.81 25.78
CA ARG A 172 -5.02 1.76 27.23
C ARG A 172 -6.22 2.12 28.07
N ARG A 173 -6.89 3.24 27.76
CA ARG A 173 -8.11 3.65 28.46
C ARG A 173 -9.21 2.61 28.42
N LYS A 174 -9.39 1.93 27.26
CA LYS A 174 -10.38 0.84 27.12
C LYS A 174 -10.00 -0.37 27.95
N LEU A 175 -8.70 -0.72 28.00
CA LEU A 175 -8.22 -1.81 28.85
C LEU A 175 -8.47 -1.53 30.34
N ASP A 176 -8.16 -0.30 30.81
CA ASP A 176 -8.39 0.12 32.18
C ASP A 176 -9.88 0.06 32.54
N ALA A 177 -10.75 0.54 31.62
CA ALA A 177 -12.20 0.52 31.82
C ALA A 177 -12.83 -0.88 31.98
N ILE A 178 -12.16 -1.91 31.46
CA ILE A 178 -12.59 -3.32 31.62
C ILE A 178 -11.83 -4.05 32.73
N GLY A 179 -11.18 -3.32 33.64
CA GLY A 179 -10.46 -3.87 34.80
C GLY A 179 -9.07 -4.41 34.53
N GLY A 180 -8.45 -4.03 33.39
CA GLY A 180 -7.05 -4.39 33.06
C GLY A 180 -6.83 -5.82 32.57
N ASP A 181 -7.87 -6.66 32.54
CA ASP A 181 -7.74 -8.04 32.07
C ASP A 181 -7.82 -8.15 30.55
N HIS A 182 -6.63 -8.15 29.93
CA HIS A 182 -6.47 -8.28 28.48
C HIS A 182 -6.89 -9.65 27.90
N ARG A 183 -7.23 -10.64 28.76
CA ARG A 183 -7.70 -11.97 28.36
C ARG A 183 -9.20 -12.16 28.58
N SER A 184 -9.89 -11.17 29.14
CA SER A 184 -11.33 -11.20 29.34
C SER A 184 -12.12 -11.25 28.04
N MET A 185 -13.38 -11.69 28.11
CA MET A 185 -14.30 -11.61 26.97
C MET A 185 -14.53 -10.14 26.54
N ALA A 186 -14.52 -9.21 27.49
CA ALA A 186 -14.60 -7.78 27.17
C ALA A 186 -13.40 -7.31 26.35
N ALA A 187 -12.17 -7.75 26.68
CA ALA A 187 -10.98 -7.46 25.87
C ALA A 187 -11.07 -8.10 24.49
N ASN A 188 -11.55 -9.35 24.38
CA ASN A 188 -11.78 -10.01 23.10
C ASN A 188 -12.71 -9.18 22.19
N ASN A 189 -13.78 -8.64 22.72
CA ASN A 189 -14.76 -7.87 21.95
C ASN A 189 -14.32 -6.44 21.63
N LEU A 190 -13.59 -5.78 22.53
CA LEU A 190 -13.31 -4.36 22.43
C LEU A 190 -11.89 -4.01 22.00
N LEU A 191 -10.90 -4.85 22.32
CA LEU A 191 -9.50 -4.56 22.02
C LEU A 191 -8.97 -5.35 20.83
N LEU A 192 -9.22 -6.66 20.74
CA LEU A 192 -8.64 -7.48 19.67
C LEU A 192 -8.97 -6.97 18.25
N PRO A 193 -10.20 -6.52 17.93
CA PRO A 193 -10.52 -5.98 16.60
C PRO A 193 -9.74 -4.69 16.25
N ARG A 194 -9.19 -4.00 17.25
CA ARG A 194 -8.45 -2.75 17.12
C ARG A 194 -6.93 -2.91 17.09
N CYS A 195 -6.45 -4.13 17.35
CA CYS A 195 -5.02 -4.40 17.41
C CYS A 195 -4.33 -4.19 16.05
N ARG A 196 -4.93 -4.71 14.98
CA ARG A 196 -4.35 -4.58 13.64
C ARG A 196 -4.34 -3.12 13.17
N PRO A 197 -5.43 -2.34 13.24
CA PRO A 197 -5.41 -0.91 12.91
C PRO A 197 -4.37 -0.10 13.70
N LEU A 198 -4.18 -0.40 15.00
CA LEU A 198 -3.13 0.26 15.80
C LEU A 198 -1.73 -0.04 15.25
N VAL A 199 -1.44 -1.30 14.91
CA VAL A 199 -0.13 -1.70 14.37
C VAL A 199 0.10 -1.10 12.98
N GLU A 200 -0.92 -1.04 12.14
CA GLU A 200 -0.88 -0.39 10.84
C GLU A 200 -0.61 1.11 10.99
N ALA A 201 -1.26 1.81 11.91
CA ALA A 201 -1.01 3.22 12.18
C ALA A 201 0.45 3.49 12.61
N ILE A 202 1.03 2.62 13.47
CA ILE A 202 2.45 2.68 13.82
C ILE A 202 3.31 2.49 12.57
N GLY A 203 2.97 1.50 11.74
CA GLY A 203 3.67 1.22 10.49
C GLY A 203 3.63 2.41 9.50
N HIS A 204 2.48 3.06 9.36
CA HIS A 204 2.33 4.25 8.51
C HIS A 204 3.20 5.42 9.00
N ARG A 205 3.22 5.68 10.31
CA ARG A 205 4.07 6.73 10.88
C ARG A 205 5.54 6.42 10.64
N VAL A 206 6.00 5.19 10.93
CA VAL A 206 7.40 4.81 10.74
C VAL A 206 7.79 4.87 9.26
N ALA A 207 6.91 4.45 8.36
CA ALA A 207 7.12 4.52 6.92
C ALA A 207 7.29 5.98 6.44
N TYR A 208 6.40 6.87 6.85
CA TYR A 208 6.49 8.30 6.55
C TYR A 208 7.81 8.92 7.04
N GLU A 209 8.18 8.62 8.29
CA GLU A 209 9.42 9.12 8.90
C GLU A 209 10.66 8.60 8.18
N ALA A 210 10.71 7.30 7.86
CA ALA A 210 11.79 6.70 7.10
C ALA A 210 11.91 7.32 5.71
N GLY A 211 10.78 7.52 5.01
CA GLY A 211 10.73 8.19 3.72
C GLY A 211 11.24 9.62 3.79
N LYS A 212 10.79 10.39 4.76
CA LYS A 212 11.20 11.79 4.97
C LYS A 212 12.68 11.90 5.31
N GLN A 213 13.18 11.04 6.20
CA GLN A 213 14.60 11.01 6.57
C GLN A 213 15.50 10.61 5.38
N ALA A 214 15.03 9.71 4.53
CA ALA A 214 15.77 9.26 3.34
C ALA A 214 15.65 10.22 2.14
N GLY A 215 14.94 11.35 2.27
CA GLY A 215 14.79 12.34 1.21
C GLY A 215 13.85 11.91 0.08
N VAL A 216 12.81 11.13 0.38
CA VAL A 216 11.73 10.89 -0.57
C VAL A 216 11.12 12.23 -0.99
N ASP A 217 10.75 12.33 -2.26
CA ASP A 217 10.14 13.53 -2.84
C ASP A 217 8.92 13.98 -2.01
N GLN A 218 8.87 15.27 -1.68
CA GLN A 218 7.82 15.79 -0.79
C GLN A 218 6.42 15.61 -1.36
N ASP A 219 6.26 15.74 -2.68
CA ASP A 219 4.94 15.53 -3.31
C ASP A 219 4.47 14.07 -3.15
N LEU A 220 5.40 13.10 -3.22
CA LEU A 220 5.09 11.70 -2.94
C LEU A 220 4.77 11.45 -1.45
N LEU A 221 5.49 12.12 -0.53
CA LEU A 221 5.17 12.07 0.90
C LEU A 221 3.78 12.64 1.20
N ASP A 222 3.40 13.73 0.53
CA ASP A 222 2.09 14.35 0.68
C ASP A 222 0.97 13.43 0.17
N VAL A 223 1.18 12.73 -0.95
CA VAL A 223 0.24 11.71 -1.45
C VAL A 223 0.16 10.54 -0.46
N PHE A 224 1.30 10.07 0.05
CA PHE A 224 1.34 9.00 1.04
C PHE A 224 0.54 9.40 2.30
N GLU A 225 0.82 10.55 2.89
CA GLU A 225 0.13 11.03 4.08
C GLU A 225 -1.38 11.12 3.83
N ALA A 226 -1.82 11.79 2.75
CA ALA A 226 -3.24 11.92 2.42
C ALA A 226 -3.92 10.55 2.23
N SER A 227 -3.23 9.58 1.63
CA SER A 227 -3.78 8.24 1.40
C SER A 227 -3.96 7.45 2.69
N VAL A 228 -2.97 7.49 3.61
CA VAL A 228 -3.06 6.73 4.87
C VAL A 228 -3.99 7.37 5.90
N LEU A 229 -4.20 8.71 5.85
CA LEU A 229 -5.22 9.36 6.65
C LEU A 229 -6.63 8.81 6.35
N HIS A 230 -6.87 8.40 5.11
CA HIS A 230 -8.16 7.86 4.66
C HIS A 230 -8.58 6.60 5.44
N HIS A 231 -7.63 5.80 5.92
CA HIS A 231 -7.93 4.55 6.65
C HIS A 231 -8.67 4.76 7.96
N ASP A 232 -8.46 5.91 8.61
CA ASP A 232 -9.16 6.26 9.86
C ASP A 232 -9.52 7.75 9.91
N LEU A 233 -10.08 8.26 8.82
CA LEU A 233 -10.47 9.66 8.71
C LEU A 233 -11.44 10.07 9.81
N ALA A 234 -12.26 9.13 10.31
CA ALA A 234 -13.17 9.36 11.41
C ALA A 234 -12.42 9.80 12.67
N TRP A 235 -11.33 9.12 13.03
CA TRP A 235 -10.50 9.49 14.18
C TRP A 235 -9.96 10.94 14.05
N TYR A 236 -9.41 11.29 12.87
CA TYR A 236 -8.85 12.62 12.63
C TYR A 236 -9.91 13.72 12.76
N ILE A 237 -11.13 13.47 12.29
CA ILE A 237 -12.25 14.43 12.38
C ILE A 237 -12.74 14.55 13.83
N GLU A 238 -12.96 13.43 14.53
CA GLU A 238 -13.43 13.42 15.92
C GLU A 238 -12.45 14.12 16.86
N ASN A 239 -11.15 13.95 16.62
CA ASN A 239 -10.10 14.61 17.39
C ASN A 239 -9.75 16.02 16.89
N ARG A 240 -10.49 16.54 15.91
CA ARG A 240 -10.32 17.90 15.33
C ARG A 240 -8.91 18.14 14.77
N VAL A 241 -8.27 17.10 14.27
CA VAL A 241 -6.93 17.18 13.69
C VAL A 241 -7.02 17.64 12.23
N VAL A 242 -8.01 17.13 11.49
CA VAL A 242 -8.28 17.50 10.09
C VAL A 242 -9.79 17.47 9.84
N THR A 243 -10.30 18.29 8.92
CA THR A 243 -11.67 18.16 8.42
C THR A 243 -11.72 17.36 7.15
N ARG A 244 -12.91 16.88 6.76
CA ARG A 244 -13.09 16.16 5.49
C ARG A 244 -12.68 17.01 4.29
N ASP A 245 -13.06 18.29 4.27
CA ASP A 245 -12.77 19.18 3.15
C ASP A 245 -11.27 19.44 3.05
N VAL A 246 -10.59 19.70 4.17
CA VAL A 246 -9.13 19.83 4.21
C VAL A 246 -8.43 18.57 3.71
N HIS A 247 -8.90 17.38 4.11
CA HIS A 247 -8.33 16.11 3.59
C HIS A 247 -8.51 15.99 2.07
N TRP A 248 -9.69 16.32 1.53
CA TRP A 248 -9.91 16.30 0.08
C TRP A 248 -9.03 17.28 -0.69
N GLU A 249 -8.84 18.49 -0.13
CA GLU A 249 -7.95 19.49 -0.71
C GLU A 249 -6.49 19.04 -0.69
N MET A 250 -6.03 18.46 0.42
CA MET A 250 -4.69 17.88 0.54
C MET A 250 -4.45 16.80 -0.52
N GLU A 251 -5.36 15.84 -0.62
CA GLU A 251 -5.28 14.76 -1.60
C GLU A 251 -5.26 15.31 -3.03
N ALA A 252 -6.22 16.17 -3.38
CA ALA A 252 -6.34 16.73 -4.72
C ALA A 252 -5.10 17.54 -5.14
N ALA A 253 -4.57 18.35 -4.22
CA ALA A 253 -3.37 19.17 -4.46
C ALA A 253 -2.13 18.29 -4.64
N ALA A 254 -1.89 17.33 -3.73
CA ALA A 254 -0.75 16.42 -3.82
C ALA A 254 -0.78 15.59 -5.11
N MET A 255 -1.94 15.00 -5.43
CA MET A 255 -2.13 14.24 -6.67
C MET A 255 -1.85 15.07 -7.92
N SER A 256 -2.25 16.34 -7.95
CA SER A 256 -2.01 17.24 -9.10
C SER A 256 -0.53 17.52 -9.30
N ARG A 257 0.23 17.75 -8.23
CA ARG A 257 1.68 17.98 -8.31
C ARG A 257 2.41 16.73 -8.79
N VAL A 258 2.11 15.56 -8.24
CA VAL A 258 2.73 14.29 -8.66
C VAL A 258 2.39 13.96 -10.11
N PHE A 259 1.13 14.14 -10.54
CA PHE A 259 0.72 13.87 -11.91
C PHE A 259 1.44 14.78 -12.92
N GLY A 260 1.64 16.04 -12.58
CA GLY A 260 2.37 17.00 -13.43
C GLY A 260 3.85 16.64 -13.66
N ARG A 261 4.40 15.71 -12.84
CA ARG A 261 5.81 15.27 -12.88
C ARG A 261 5.92 13.75 -13.10
N LEU A 262 4.89 13.12 -13.64
CA LEU A 262 4.80 11.66 -13.70
C LEU A 262 6.00 11.02 -14.40
N ASP A 263 6.39 11.53 -15.58
CA ASP A 263 7.52 10.99 -16.35
C ASP A 263 8.86 11.15 -15.62
N GLU A 264 9.08 12.30 -14.97
CA GLU A 264 10.26 12.55 -14.13
C GLU A 264 10.32 11.54 -12.96
N LEU A 265 9.19 11.33 -12.29
CA LEU A 265 9.11 10.41 -11.14
C LEU A 265 9.26 8.95 -11.58
N PHE A 266 8.71 8.56 -12.72
CA PHE A 266 8.94 7.24 -13.30
C PHE A 266 10.43 6.98 -13.53
N ALA A 267 11.14 7.95 -14.11
CA ALA A 267 12.59 7.86 -14.32
C ALA A 267 13.35 7.81 -12.98
N LYS A 268 13.07 8.75 -12.08
CA LYS A 268 13.74 8.85 -10.76
C LYS A 268 13.54 7.61 -9.89
N MET A 269 12.35 7.04 -9.91
CA MET A 269 12.00 5.81 -9.18
C MET A 269 12.40 4.54 -9.94
N ARG A 270 13.00 4.66 -11.12
CA ARG A 270 13.47 3.53 -11.94
C ARG A 270 12.33 2.56 -12.29
N ILE A 271 11.12 3.08 -12.51
CA ILE A 271 9.94 2.25 -12.78
C ILE A 271 10.13 1.46 -14.08
N ASN A 272 10.72 2.07 -15.11
CA ASN A 272 10.92 1.44 -16.42
C ASN A 272 11.96 0.30 -16.39
N GLU A 273 12.79 0.18 -15.36
CA GLU A 273 13.79 -0.90 -15.28
C GLU A 273 13.19 -2.30 -15.06
N VAL A 274 11.91 -2.39 -14.72
CA VAL A 274 11.22 -3.68 -14.63
C VAL A 274 10.79 -4.23 -15.98
N GLU A 275 10.81 -3.42 -17.04
CA GLU A 275 10.32 -3.79 -18.38
C GLU A 275 10.80 -5.15 -18.89
N PRO A 276 12.09 -5.55 -18.72
CA PRO A 276 12.57 -6.86 -19.16
C PRO A 276 11.89 -8.06 -18.49
N TYR A 277 11.27 -7.84 -17.32
CA TYR A 277 10.58 -8.86 -16.53
C TYR A 277 9.06 -8.84 -16.73
N ILE A 278 8.54 -7.88 -17.49
CA ILE A 278 7.12 -7.73 -17.74
C ILE A 278 6.76 -8.40 -19.05
N THR A 279 5.92 -9.43 -18.96
CA THR A 279 5.37 -10.15 -20.11
C THR A 279 3.94 -9.73 -20.43
N ALA A 280 3.35 -8.84 -19.64
CA ALA A 280 1.99 -8.36 -19.78
C ALA A 280 1.75 -7.74 -21.17
N PRO A 281 0.87 -8.30 -22.03
CA PRO A 281 0.62 -7.77 -23.37
C PRO A 281 0.06 -6.35 -23.38
N ILE A 282 -0.65 -5.96 -22.32
CA ILE A 282 -1.34 -4.65 -22.26
C ILE A 282 -0.41 -3.44 -22.17
N VAL A 283 0.90 -3.64 -21.98
CA VAL A 283 1.83 -2.52 -21.77
C VAL A 283 2.28 -1.86 -23.08
N SER A 284 2.28 -2.59 -24.22
CA SER A 284 2.67 -2.00 -25.53
C SER A 284 1.96 -2.69 -26.70
N ASP A 285 1.96 -2.04 -27.87
CA ASP A 285 1.38 -2.62 -29.09
C ASP A 285 2.21 -3.80 -29.60
N GLU A 286 3.53 -3.74 -29.43
CA GLU A 286 4.47 -4.80 -29.79
C GLU A 286 4.20 -6.06 -28.95
N LYS A 287 4.15 -5.94 -27.63
CA LYS A 287 3.85 -7.08 -26.74
C LYS A 287 2.45 -7.63 -26.97
N TRP A 288 1.49 -6.79 -27.31
CA TRP A 288 0.16 -7.23 -27.68
C TRP A 288 0.17 -8.06 -28.96
N ALA A 289 0.88 -7.60 -30.00
CA ALA A 289 1.01 -8.35 -31.25
C ALA A 289 1.77 -9.66 -31.07
N GLU A 290 2.85 -9.67 -30.29
CA GLU A 290 3.59 -10.88 -29.92
C GLU A 290 2.68 -11.90 -29.25
N PHE A 291 1.95 -11.48 -28.23
CA PHE A 291 0.99 -12.34 -27.52
C PHE A 291 -0.07 -12.89 -28.45
N PHE A 292 -0.66 -12.07 -29.31
CA PHE A 292 -1.70 -12.50 -30.23
C PHE A 292 -1.20 -13.56 -31.21
N ASN A 293 0.06 -13.47 -31.63
CA ASN A 293 0.70 -14.46 -32.52
C ASN A 293 0.98 -15.81 -31.82
N THR A 294 0.97 -15.86 -30.47
CA THR A 294 1.12 -17.11 -29.72
C THR A 294 -0.20 -17.87 -29.56
N ILE A 295 -1.35 -17.22 -29.83
CA ILE A 295 -2.65 -17.87 -29.68
C ILE A 295 -2.83 -18.87 -30.83
N PRO A 296 -3.11 -20.16 -30.54
CA PRO A 296 -3.31 -21.16 -31.58
C PRO A 296 -4.47 -20.77 -32.48
N ASN A 297 -4.22 -20.68 -33.78
CA ASN A 297 -5.29 -20.57 -34.76
C ASN A 297 -5.95 -21.95 -34.95
N VAL A 298 -7.17 -22.10 -34.49
CA VAL A 298 -7.98 -23.28 -34.76
C VAL A 298 -8.66 -23.09 -36.12
N SER A 299 -8.08 -23.67 -37.16
CA SER A 299 -8.74 -23.78 -38.45
C SER A 299 -9.69 -24.96 -38.41
N GLY A 300 -10.99 -24.74 -38.47
CA GLY A 300 -11.99 -25.81 -38.54
C GLY A 300 -13.41 -25.27 -38.21
N ASN A 301 -14.42 -26.04 -38.65
CA ASN A 301 -15.81 -25.73 -38.24
C ASN A 301 -15.94 -25.99 -36.74
N ALA A 302 -16.27 -24.95 -35.98
CA ALA A 302 -16.61 -25.10 -34.57
C ALA A 302 -17.89 -25.95 -34.45
N SER A 303 -17.75 -27.20 -34.07
CA SER A 303 -18.89 -28.00 -33.60
C SER A 303 -19.11 -27.63 -32.15
N TYR A 304 -20.20 -26.93 -31.85
CA TYR A 304 -20.63 -26.68 -30.47
C TYR A 304 -21.13 -28.01 -29.89
N ALA A 305 -20.27 -28.69 -29.16
CA ALA A 305 -20.73 -29.72 -28.23
C ALA A 305 -21.11 -28.99 -26.92
N TRP A 306 -22.40 -28.87 -26.69
CA TRP A 306 -22.90 -28.49 -25.36
C TRP A 306 -22.66 -29.71 -24.46
N CYS A 307 -21.73 -29.61 -23.50
CA CYS A 307 -21.63 -30.52 -22.37
C CYS A 307 -22.43 -29.96 -21.20
#